data_8f90a523a9f98a63214734e2855ec31e
#
_entry.id   8f90a523a9f98a63214734e2855ec31e
#
_cell.length_a   1.000
_cell.length_b   1.000
_cell.length_c   1.000
_cell.angle_alpha   90.00
_cell.angle_beta   90.00
_cell.angle_gamma   90.00
#
_symmetry.space_group_name_H-M   'P 1'
#
loop_
_entity.id
_entity.type
_entity.pdbx_description
1 polymer ?
#
loop_
_entity_poly.entity_id
_entity_poly.type
_entity_poly.pdbx_seq_one_letter_code
_entity_poly.pdbx_strand_id
1 'polypeptide(L)'
;EISQDRAQAVLQEIFKPQHIRNVAFLGEGNGDIKTFDFTFESDAGSSFAQIARKGGMLVDYVTAPEQTQNASATEAHVTCQRAAIDFASQAGFCDMQVVWSSSEGGECVVNLVPMQDGAILYPDIVKVKIRESDRMPIGLNSSHYAMNHRTRHILPPRVPQSVARGIVSLDNVSQGRLALIPLRESAE
;
A
#
# COMPACT_ATOMS: atom_id res chain seq x y z
N GLU A 1 7.90 -16.46 13.80
CA GLU A 1 7.16 -16.75 12.56
C GLU A 1 5.79 -17.33 12.92
N ILE A 2 4.78 -17.10 12.09
CA ILE A 2 3.44 -17.72 12.20
C ILE A 2 3.42 -19.05 11.46
N SER A 3 2.40 -19.88 11.73
CA SER A 3 2.13 -21.10 10.95
C SER A 3 1.36 -20.79 9.67
N GLN A 4 1.34 -21.74 8.73
CA GLN A 4 0.51 -21.69 7.51
C GLN A 4 -0.98 -21.50 7.85
N ASP A 5 -1.51 -22.25 8.83
CA ASP A 5 -2.91 -22.12 9.24
C ASP A 5 -3.23 -20.72 9.77
N ARG A 6 -2.31 -20.13 10.52
CA ARG A 6 -2.47 -18.76 11.00
C ARG A 6 -2.43 -17.75 9.85
N ALA A 7 -1.55 -17.95 8.87
CA ALA A 7 -1.50 -17.12 7.67
C ALA A 7 -2.80 -17.19 6.86
N GLN A 8 -3.35 -18.40 6.69
CA GLN A 8 -4.65 -18.59 6.04
C GLN A 8 -5.78 -17.91 6.81
N ALA A 9 -5.79 -18.00 8.14
CA ALA A 9 -6.78 -17.31 8.97
C ALA A 9 -6.68 -15.77 8.83
N VAL A 10 -5.47 -15.21 8.78
CA VAL A 10 -5.23 -13.79 8.52
C VAL A 10 -5.77 -13.39 7.14
N LEU A 11 -5.47 -14.18 6.11
CA LEU A 11 -5.98 -13.95 4.77
C LEU A 11 -7.52 -13.91 4.75
N GLN A 12 -8.15 -14.90 5.40
CA GLN A 12 -9.62 -14.97 5.48
C GLN A 12 -10.23 -13.78 6.23
N GLU A 13 -9.56 -13.28 7.25
CA GLU A 13 -9.99 -12.10 8.00
C GLU A 13 -9.90 -10.82 7.14
N ILE A 14 -8.78 -10.61 6.46
CA ILE A 14 -8.56 -9.46 5.57
C ILE A 14 -9.59 -9.43 4.43
N PHE A 15 -9.87 -10.56 3.81
CA PHE A 15 -10.75 -10.62 2.63
C PHE A 15 -12.20 -11.03 2.96
N LYS A 16 -12.57 -11.10 4.23
CA LYS A 16 -13.93 -11.43 4.66
C LYS A 16 -15.01 -10.54 4.01
N PRO A 17 -14.85 -9.22 3.89
CA PRO A 17 -15.84 -8.36 3.23
C PRO A 17 -15.97 -8.61 1.73
N GLN A 18 -15.01 -9.28 1.09
CA GLN A 18 -15.01 -9.64 -0.33
C GLN A 18 -15.46 -11.10 -0.57
N HIS A 19 -16.09 -11.73 0.43
CA HIS A 19 -16.64 -13.08 0.37
C HIS A 19 -15.67 -14.11 -0.19
N ILE A 20 -14.48 -14.20 0.43
CA ILE A 20 -13.41 -15.12 0.04
C ILE A 20 -13.89 -16.58 0.07
N ARG A 21 -13.51 -17.35 -0.96
CA ARG A 21 -13.81 -18.79 -1.11
C ARG A 21 -12.69 -19.49 -1.90
N ASN A 22 -12.72 -20.82 -1.89
CA ASN A 22 -11.75 -21.67 -2.62
C ASN A 22 -10.28 -21.32 -2.32
N VAL A 23 -9.97 -21.07 -1.03
CA VAL A 23 -8.60 -20.76 -0.61
C VAL A 23 -7.72 -21.98 -0.78
N ALA A 24 -6.67 -21.85 -1.58
CA ALA A 24 -5.67 -22.90 -1.78
C ALA A 24 -4.28 -22.37 -1.45
N PHE A 25 -3.54 -23.14 -0.66
CA PHE A 25 -2.13 -22.90 -0.40
C PHE A 25 -1.29 -23.35 -1.59
N LEU A 26 -0.44 -22.46 -2.11
CA LEU A 26 0.44 -22.74 -3.25
C LEU A 26 1.85 -23.17 -2.85
N GLY A 27 2.33 -22.69 -1.71
CA GLY A 27 3.69 -22.95 -1.26
C GLY A 27 4.27 -21.84 -0.41
N GLU A 28 5.57 -21.92 -0.20
CA GLU A 28 6.36 -20.92 0.54
C GLU A 28 7.19 -20.06 -0.42
N GLY A 29 7.04 -18.73 -0.32
CA GLY A 29 7.92 -17.79 -0.98
C GLY A 29 9.23 -17.60 -0.22
N ASN A 30 10.35 -17.69 -0.91
CA ASN A 30 11.70 -17.62 -0.34
C ASN A 30 12.51 -16.39 -0.84
N GLY A 31 11.83 -15.28 -1.15
CA GLY A 31 12.46 -14.01 -1.47
C GLY A 31 13.04 -13.30 -0.23
N ASP A 32 13.31 -12.00 -0.37
CA ASP A 32 13.78 -11.13 0.73
C ASP A 32 12.79 -11.14 1.91
N ILE A 33 11.50 -11.29 1.62
CA ILE A 33 10.44 -11.51 2.58
C ILE A 33 9.97 -12.97 2.41
N LYS A 34 10.10 -13.77 3.47
CA LYS A 34 9.57 -15.13 3.46
C LYS A 34 8.06 -15.10 3.62
N THR A 35 7.32 -15.75 2.73
CA THR A 35 5.86 -15.72 2.68
C THR A 35 5.23 -17.11 2.67
N PHE A 36 3.94 -17.15 2.97
CA PHE A 36 3.02 -18.20 2.56
C PHE A 36 2.17 -17.65 1.43
N ASP A 37 2.10 -18.38 0.32
CA ASP A 37 1.46 -17.96 -0.91
C ASP A 37 0.14 -18.69 -1.10
N PHE A 38 -0.92 -17.94 -1.42
CA PHE A 38 -2.29 -18.45 -1.56
C PHE A 38 -2.94 -17.97 -2.83
N THR A 39 -3.83 -18.80 -3.39
CA THR A 39 -4.85 -18.38 -4.34
C THR A 39 -6.23 -18.51 -3.71
N PHE A 40 -7.15 -17.69 -4.17
CA PHE A 40 -8.53 -17.71 -3.73
C PHE A 40 -9.44 -17.00 -4.74
N GLU A 41 -10.73 -17.20 -4.58
CA GLU A 41 -11.75 -16.43 -5.27
C GLU A 41 -12.41 -15.44 -4.33
N SER A 42 -12.78 -14.29 -4.84
CA SER A 42 -13.50 -13.24 -4.11
C SER A 42 -14.45 -12.51 -5.04
N ASP A 43 -15.18 -11.52 -4.53
CA ASP A 43 -16.01 -10.64 -5.36
C ASP A 43 -15.17 -9.79 -6.33
N ALA A 44 -13.87 -9.63 -6.07
CA ALA A 44 -12.96 -8.96 -6.99
C ALA A 44 -12.51 -9.87 -8.15
N GLY A 45 -12.69 -11.18 -8.05
CA GLY A 45 -12.25 -12.20 -9.01
C GLY A 45 -11.26 -13.20 -8.46
N SER A 46 -10.62 -13.98 -9.34
CA SER A 46 -9.54 -14.89 -8.98
C SER A 46 -8.32 -14.12 -8.57
N SER A 47 -7.79 -14.44 -7.40
CA SER A 47 -6.79 -13.64 -6.71
C SER A 47 -5.62 -14.47 -6.23
N PHE A 48 -4.47 -13.80 -6.07
CA PHE A 48 -3.26 -14.31 -5.45
C PHE A 48 -2.88 -13.39 -4.30
N ALA A 49 -2.38 -13.96 -3.20
CA ALA A 49 -1.86 -13.18 -2.09
C ALA A 49 -0.68 -13.85 -1.40
N GLN A 50 0.21 -13.02 -0.86
CA GLN A 50 1.37 -13.41 -0.07
C GLN A 50 1.25 -12.86 1.35
N ILE A 51 1.30 -13.77 2.34
CA ILE A 51 1.31 -13.41 3.76
C ILE A 51 2.71 -13.65 4.32
N ALA A 52 3.32 -12.60 4.89
CA ALA A 52 4.64 -12.71 5.51
C ALA A 52 4.64 -13.73 6.65
N ARG A 53 5.63 -14.61 6.68
CA ARG A 53 5.83 -15.57 7.79
C ARG A 53 6.16 -14.87 9.10
N LYS A 54 6.84 -13.73 9.04
CA LYS A 54 7.10 -12.88 10.21
C LYS A 54 5.96 -11.86 10.37
N GLY A 55 5.17 -12.02 11.41
CA GLY A 55 4.11 -11.07 11.78
C GLY A 55 2.77 -11.25 11.06
N GLY A 56 2.68 -12.05 9.98
CA GLY A 56 1.40 -12.31 9.29
C GLY A 56 0.88 -11.16 8.45
N MET A 57 1.75 -10.26 7.98
CA MET A 57 1.36 -9.10 7.18
C MET A 57 1.05 -9.50 5.73
N LEU A 58 0.03 -8.89 5.13
CA LEU A 58 -0.22 -8.98 3.69
C LEU A 58 0.90 -8.23 2.94
N VAL A 59 1.72 -8.97 2.19
CA VAL A 59 2.87 -8.40 1.44
C VAL A 59 2.48 -8.03 0.03
N ASP A 60 1.79 -8.93 -0.64
CA ASP A 60 1.33 -8.74 -2.00
C ASP A 60 -0.07 -9.32 -2.18
N TYR A 61 -0.85 -8.66 -3.02
CA TYR A 61 -2.18 -9.08 -3.42
C TYR A 61 -2.44 -8.59 -4.83
N VAL A 62 -2.95 -9.46 -5.66
CA VAL A 62 -3.36 -9.13 -7.03
C VAL A 62 -4.56 -9.96 -7.44
N THR A 63 -5.50 -9.32 -8.11
CA THR A 63 -6.64 -9.97 -8.76
C THR A 63 -6.38 -10.05 -10.26
N ALA A 64 -6.83 -11.13 -10.89
CA ALA A 64 -6.80 -11.25 -12.34
C ALA A 64 -7.54 -10.06 -13.00
N PRO A 65 -6.97 -9.46 -14.06
CA PRO A 65 -7.57 -8.29 -14.69
C PRO A 65 -8.93 -8.64 -15.30
N GLU A 66 -9.96 -7.88 -14.93
CA GLU A 66 -11.23 -7.86 -15.64
C GLU A 66 -11.23 -6.69 -16.63
N GLN A 67 -11.87 -6.88 -17.80
CA GLN A 67 -12.04 -5.78 -18.75
C GLN A 67 -13.01 -4.75 -18.16
N THR A 68 -12.48 -3.60 -17.74
CA THR A 68 -13.27 -2.52 -17.15
C THR A 68 -13.57 -1.44 -18.18
N GLN A 69 -14.81 -0.92 -18.15
CA GLN A 69 -15.20 0.27 -18.89
C GLN A 69 -14.77 1.53 -18.11
N ASN A 70 -14.27 2.53 -18.82
CA ASN A 70 -13.79 3.80 -18.24
C ASN A 70 -14.89 4.53 -17.47
N ALA A 71 -14.65 4.85 -16.21
CA ALA A 71 -15.47 5.76 -15.40
C ALA A 71 -15.00 7.22 -15.57
N SER A 72 -15.89 8.17 -15.30
CA SER A 72 -15.59 9.61 -15.38
C SER A 72 -14.59 10.05 -14.29
N ALA A 73 -13.54 10.80 -14.67
CA ALA A 73 -12.26 10.85 -13.94
C ALA A 73 -12.22 11.59 -12.58
N THR A 74 -13.07 12.56 -12.29
CA THR A 74 -12.80 13.50 -11.19
C THR A 74 -13.40 13.10 -9.83
N GLU A 75 -14.64 12.61 -9.78
CA GLU A 75 -15.26 12.11 -8.53
C GLU A 75 -14.73 10.72 -8.16
N ALA A 76 -14.29 9.95 -9.15
CA ALA A 76 -13.67 8.64 -8.97
C ALA A 76 -12.43 8.71 -8.07
N HIS A 77 -11.63 9.75 -8.17
CA HIS A 77 -10.32 9.86 -7.53
C HIS A 77 -10.39 9.93 -5.98
N VAL A 78 -11.25 10.80 -5.44
CA VAL A 78 -11.41 10.95 -3.97
C VAL A 78 -12.01 9.69 -3.36
N THR A 79 -12.99 9.06 -4.04
CA THR A 79 -13.63 7.83 -3.57
C THR A 79 -12.68 6.63 -3.62
N CYS A 80 -11.78 6.56 -4.62
CA CYS A 80 -10.73 5.52 -4.68
C CYS A 80 -9.70 5.68 -3.56
N GLN A 81 -9.26 6.90 -3.26
CA GLN A 81 -8.35 7.15 -2.13
C GLN A 81 -8.95 6.67 -0.82
N ARG A 82 -10.24 6.92 -0.58
CA ARG A 82 -10.94 6.44 0.62
C ARG A 82 -10.99 4.92 0.67
N ALA A 83 -11.39 4.27 -0.42
CA ALA A 83 -11.42 2.80 -0.52
C ALA A 83 -10.03 2.18 -0.28
N ALA A 84 -8.97 2.83 -0.77
CA ALA A 84 -7.59 2.37 -0.55
C ALA A 84 -7.17 2.48 0.92
N ILE A 85 -7.52 3.57 1.62
CA ILE A 85 -7.25 3.75 3.06
C ILE A 85 -8.02 2.69 3.86
N ASP A 86 -9.29 2.49 3.56
CA ASP A 86 -10.15 1.54 4.27
C ASP A 86 -9.63 0.11 4.09
N PHE A 87 -9.21 -0.28 2.88
CA PHE A 87 -8.61 -1.59 2.63
C PHE A 87 -7.23 -1.75 3.29
N ALA A 88 -6.37 -0.74 3.23
CA ALA A 88 -5.08 -0.77 3.91
C ALA A 88 -5.26 -0.93 5.43
N SER A 89 -6.21 -0.20 6.03
CA SER A 89 -6.54 -0.35 7.45
C SER A 89 -7.03 -1.76 7.79
N GLN A 90 -7.88 -2.34 6.95
CA GLN A 90 -8.36 -3.72 7.08
C GLN A 90 -7.22 -4.74 6.97
N ALA A 91 -6.22 -4.48 6.13
CA ALA A 91 -5.01 -5.30 6.00
C ALA A 91 -3.98 -5.05 7.12
N GLY A 92 -4.31 -4.19 8.11
CA GLY A 92 -3.48 -3.94 9.29
C GLY A 92 -2.53 -2.74 9.15
N PHE A 93 -2.61 -1.96 8.07
CA PHE A 93 -1.83 -0.73 7.87
C PHE A 93 -2.61 0.47 8.41
N CYS A 94 -2.46 0.76 9.71
CA CYS A 94 -3.16 1.87 10.38
C CYS A 94 -2.46 3.21 10.14
N ASP A 95 -3.22 4.31 10.28
CA ASP A 95 -2.72 5.70 10.25
C ASP A 95 -1.92 6.07 8.99
N MET A 96 -2.29 5.46 7.86
CA MET A 96 -1.68 5.72 6.57
C MET A 96 -2.24 7.00 5.94
N GLN A 97 -1.38 7.78 5.28
CA GLN A 97 -1.76 8.97 4.53
C GLN A 97 -1.54 8.78 3.04
N VAL A 98 -2.46 9.29 2.23
CA VAL A 98 -2.27 9.38 0.78
C VAL A 98 -1.21 10.44 0.47
N VAL A 99 -0.17 10.04 -0.25
CA VAL A 99 0.86 10.98 -0.73
C VAL A 99 0.73 11.24 -2.22
N TRP A 100 0.26 10.27 -2.97
CA TRP A 100 0.08 10.38 -4.41
C TRP A 100 -0.88 9.30 -4.92
N SER A 101 -1.66 9.63 -5.95
CA SER A 101 -2.52 8.68 -6.66
C SER A 101 -2.59 8.99 -8.14
N SER A 102 -2.79 7.98 -8.96
CA SER A 102 -3.00 8.09 -10.40
C SER A 102 -4.10 7.15 -10.85
N SER A 103 -4.79 7.52 -11.91
CA SER A 103 -5.83 6.71 -12.55
C SER A 103 -5.47 6.45 -14.00
N GLU A 104 -5.53 5.20 -14.41
CA GLU A 104 -5.29 4.77 -15.77
C GLU A 104 -6.06 3.47 -16.05
N GLY A 105 -6.72 3.39 -17.19
CA GLY A 105 -7.38 2.17 -17.66
C GLY A 105 -8.51 1.65 -16.74
N GLY A 106 -9.18 2.51 -15.96
CA GLY A 106 -10.22 2.12 -15.01
C GLY A 106 -9.69 1.59 -13.68
N GLU A 107 -8.37 1.72 -13.45
CA GLU A 107 -7.70 1.41 -12.19
C GLU A 107 -7.13 2.68 -11.58
N CYS A 108 -7.26 2.82 -10.27
CA CYS A 108 -6.62 3.87 -9.49
C CYS A 108 -5.54 3.25 -8.60
N VAL A 109 -4.30 3.73 -8.74
CA VAL A 109 -3.19 3.38 -7.86
C VAL A 109 -3.05 4.47 -6.80
N VAL A 110 -3.15 4.09 -5.53
CA VAL A 110 -3.03 4.99 -4.39
C VAL A 110 -1.79 4.61 -3.59
N ASN A 111 -0.88 5.57 -3.42
CA ASN A 111 0.32 5.41 -2.62
C ASN A 111 0.08 5.95 -1.21
N LEU A 112 0.23 5.07 -0.23
CA LEU A 112 0.00 5.31 1.18
C LEU A 112 1.32 5.24 1.94
N VAL A 113 1.51 6.10 2.91
CA VAL A 113 2.70 6.12 3.78
C VAL A 113 2.31 6.38 5.22
N PRO A 114 3.02 5.79 6.20
CA PRO A 114 2.85 6.16 7.59
C PRO A 114 3.55 7.49 7.89
N MET A 115 3.17 8.10 9.02
CA MET A 115 3.85 9.25 9.58
C MET A 115 4.48 8.91 10.92
N GLN A 116 5.62 9.52 11.21
CA GLN A 116 6.24 9.49 12.53
C GLN A 116 6.80 10.88 12.85
N ASP A 117 6.49 11.40 14.05
CA ASP A 117 6.97 12.70 14.53
C ASP A 117 6.74 13.86 13.53
N GLY A 118 5.60 13.83 12.82
CA GLY A 118 5.23 14.81 11.81
C GLY A 118 5.94 14.66 10.45
N ALA A 119 6.80 13.66 10.28
CA ALA A 119 7.48 13.35 9.02
C ALA A 119 6.80 12.21 8.25
N ILE A 120 6.67 12.39 6.95
CA ILE A 120 6.21 11.37 6.01
C ILE A 120 7.33 10.35 5.79
N LEU A 121 7.04 9.05 5.94
CA LEU A 121 8.02 7.99 5.78
C LEU A 121 7.92 7.32 4.39
N TYR A 122 8.50 7.92 3.36
CA TYR A 122 8.48 7.35 2.00
C TYR A 122 9.12 5.96 1.86
N PRO A 123 10.14 5.56 2.65
CA PRO A 123 10.66 4.18 2.59
C PRO A 123 9.63 3.11 2.94
N ASP A 124 8.57 3.48 3.65
CA ASP A 124 7.56 2.57 4.18
C ASP A 124 6.26 2.61 3.35
N ILE A 125 6.38 2.86 2.06
CA ILE A 125 5.24 3.01 1.15
C ILE A 125 4.46 1.69 0.99
N VAL A 126 3.13 1.81 1.02
CA VAL A 126 2.18 0.77 0.63
C VAL A 126 1.41 1.26 -0.59
N LYS A 127 1.33 0.44 -1.63
CA LYS A 127 0.57 0.75 -2.85
C LYS A 127 -0.70 -0.07 -2.87
N VAL A 128 -1.84 0.58 -3.09
CA VAL A 128 -3.14 -0.08 -3.22
C VAL A 128 -3.71 0.24 -4.59
N LYS A 129 -4.19 -0.78 -5.29
CA LYS A 129 -4.94 -0.65 -6.53
C LYS A 129 -6.42 -0.82 -6.28
N ILE A 130 -7.20 0.09 -6.80
CA ILE A 130 -8.66 0.12 -6.69
C ILE A 130 -9.26 0.12 -8.09
N ARG A 131 -10.22 -0.75 -8.36
CA ARG A 131 -11.04 -0.72 -9.57
C ARG A 131 -12.04 0.44 -9.48
N GLU A 132 -12.01 1.35 -10.45
CA GLU A 132 -12.78 2.60 -10.38
C GLU A 132 -14.30 2.40 -10.50
N SER A 133 -14.73 1.37 -11.21
CA SER A 133 -16.16 1.11 -11.49
C SER A 133 -16.97 0.79 -10.23
N ASP A 134 -16.40 0.04 -9.28
CA ASP A 134 -17.08 -0.48 -8.08
C ASP A 134 -16.33 -0.21 -6.78
N ARG A 135 -15.17 0.45 -6.86
CA ARG A 135 -14.28 0.74 -5.71
C ARG A 135 -13.68 -0.51 -5.05
N MET A 136 -13.70 -1.63 -5.75
CA MET A 136 -13.14 -2.88 -5.24
C MET A 136 -11.60 -2.80 -5.19
N PRO A 137 -10.96 -3.16 -4.08
CA PRO A 137 -9.50 -3.35 -4.06
C PRO A 137 -9.13 -4.57 -4.90
N ILE A 138 -8.24 -4.35 -5.86
CA ILE A 138 -7.76 -5.35 -6.82
C ILE A 138 -6.26 -5.60 -6.73
N GLY A 139 -5.58 -4.90 -5.86
CA GLY A 139 -4.15 -5.12 -5.61
C GLY A 139 -3.64 -4.36 -4.39
N LEU A 140 -2.61 -4.91 -3.77
CA LEU A 140 -1.82 -4.26 -2.73
C LEU A 140 -0.38 -4.74 -2.83
N ASN A 141 0.58 -3.82 -2.66
CA ASN A 141 1.98 -4.17 -2.44
C ASN A 141 2.53 -3.38 -1.26
N SER A 142 3.01 -4.10 -0.26
CA SER A 142 3.60 -3.56 0.96
C SER A 142 5.05 -3.99 1.18
N SER A 143 5.75 -4.48 0.14
CA SER A 143 7.12 -5.00 0.28
C SER A 143 8.06 -3.97 0.89
N HIS A 144 7.96 -2.71 0.49
CA HIS A 144 8.77 -1.63 1.06
C HIS A 144 8.47 -1.41 2.55
N TYR A 145 7.19 -1.45 2.93
CA TYR A 145 6.79 -1.38 4.33
C TYR A 145 7.36 -2.56 5.12
N ALA A 146 7.20 -3.78 4.62
CA ALA A 146 7.66 -5.00 5.28
C ALA A 146 9.18 -5.02 5.52
N MET A 147 9.96 -4.48 4.59
CA MET A 147 11.42 -4.43 4.68
C MET A 147 11.94 -3.26 5.53
N ASN A 148 11.25 -2.13 5.52
CA ASN A 148 11.80 -0.87 6.03
C ASN A 148 11.11 -0.36 7.30
N HIS A 149 9.84 -0.75 7.56
CA HIS A 149 9.07 -0.16 8.64
C HIS A 149 9.67 -0.49 10.01
N ARG A 150 10.04 0.56 10.71
CA ARG A 150 10.57 0.53 12.09
C ARG A 150 10.46 1.91 12.71
N THR A 151 10.44 1.97 14.02
CA THR A 151 10.59 3.24 14.74
C THR A 151 11.96 3.83 14.44
N ARG A 152 12.01 5.10 14.04
CA ARG A 152 13.23 5.83 13.68
C ARG A 152 13.44 6.98 14.63
N HIS A 153 14.71 7.32 14.85
CA HIS A 153 15.04 8.59 15.49
C HIS A 153 15.08 9.68 14.41
N ILE A 154 14.00 10.47 14.33
CA ILE A 154 13.87 11.55 13.35
C ILE A 154 14.41 12.83 13.98
N LEU A 155 15.55 13.30 13.48
CA LEU A 155 16.11 14.58 13.89
C LEU A 155 15.29 15.74 13.33
N PRO A 156 15.11 16.83 14.08
CA PRO A 156 14.46 18.01 13.56
C PRO A 156 15.24 18.55 12.34
N PRO A 157 14.55 19.12 11.34
CA PRO A 157 15.21 19.65 10.15
C PRO A 157 16.15 20.80 10.55
N ARG A 158 17.37 20.80 10.00
CA ARG A 158 18.37 21.85 10.24
C ARG A 158 18.00 23.18 9.56
N VAL A 159 17.22 23.09 8.48
CA VAL A 159 16.77 24.25 7.70
C VAL A 159 15.29 24.49 8.00
N PRO A 160 14.90 25.66 8.53
CA PRO A 160 13.50 25.99 8.73
C PRO A 160 12.71 26.00 7.43
N GLN A 161 11.42 25.64 7.48
CA GLN A 161 10.54 25.58 6.30
C GLN A 161 10.48 26.93 5.54
N SER A 162 10.52 28.06 6.25
CA SER A 162 10.53 29.40 5.63
C SER A 162 11.77 29.64 4.77
N VAL A 163 12.94 29.18 5.22
CA VAL A 163 14.19 29.28 4.46
C VAL A 163 14.17 28.34 3.27
N ALA A 164 13.74 27.09 3.47
CA ALA A 164 13.62 26.11 2.38
C ALA A 164 12.68 26.60 1.26
N ARG A 165 11.56 27.24 1.63
CA ARG A 165 10.63 27.85 0.65
C ARG A 165 11.26 28.98 -0.16
N GLY A 166 12.21 29.73 0.41
CA GLY A 166 12.91 30.80 -0.30
C GLY A 166 13.93 30.31 -1.34
N ILE A 167 14.34 29.04 -1.25
CA ILE A 167 15.32 28.42 -2.16
C ILE A 167 14.62 27.78 -3.37
N VAL A 168 13.38 27.30 -3.19
CA VAL A 168 12.61 26.64 -4.23
C VAL A 168 11.81 27.68 -5.01
N SER A 169 11.91 27.69 -6.35
CA SER A 169 11.05 28.54 -7.20
C SER A 169 9.58 28.16 -7.01
N LEU A 170 8.77 29.10 -6.50
CA LEU A 170 7.46 28.83 -5.89
C LEU A 170 6.29 28.79 -6.87
N ASP A 171 6.49 28.85 -8.17
CA ASP A 171 5.40 28.99 -9.14
C ASP A 171 4.37 27.85 -9.12
N ASN A 172 4.67 26.72 -8.42
CA ASN A 172 3.78 25.57 -8.32
C ASN A 172 3.81 24.85 -6.95
N VAL A 173 4.27 25.48 -5.87
CA VAL A 173 4.36 24.84 -4.54
C VAL A 173 3.21 25.29 -3.64
N SER A 174 2.19 24.46 -3.48
CA SER A 174 1.05 24.75 -2.60
C SER A 174 1.32 24.45 -1.11
N GLN A 175 2.08 23.38 -0.82
CA GLN A 175 2.39 22.97 0.56
C GLN A 175 3.78 22.34 0.66
N GLY A 176 4.50 22.65 1.75
CA GLY A 176 5.72 21.94 2.15
C GLY A 176 5.42 20.98 3.31
N ARG A 177 5.85 19.72 3.21
CA ARG A 177 5.76 18.74 4.29
C ARG A 177 7.14 18.18 4.60
N LEU A 178 7.38 17.84 5.87
CA LEU A 178 8.59 17.13 6.25
C LEU A 178 8.48 15.67 5.78
N ALA A 179 9.53 15.16 5.15
CA ALA A 179 9.57 13.78 4.67
C ALA A 179 10.94 13.16 4.87
N LEU A 180 10.95 11.88 5.20
CA LEU A 180 12.12 11.01 5.11
C LEU A 180 12.11 10.38 3.71
N ILE A 181 13.13 10.66 2.92
CA ILE A 181 13.29 10.16 1.55
C ILE A 181 14.48 9.20 1.53
N PRO A 182 14.36 7.99 0.94
CA PRO A 182 15.50 7.11 0.77
C PRO A 182 16.52 7.77 -0.17
N LEU A 183 17.75 7.90 0.28
CA LEU A 183 18.84 8.30 -0.59
C LEU A 183 19.36 7.06 -1.32
N ARG A 184 19.58 7.16 -2.63
CA ARG A 184 20.41 6.17 -3.32
C ARG A 184 21.81 6.28 -2.74
N GLU A 185 22.36 5.18 -2.23
CA GLU A 185 23.79 5.12 -2.03
C GLU A 185 24.42 5.39 -3.40
N SER A 186 25.17 6.47 -3.51
CA SER A 186 26.03 6.69 -4.67
C SER A 186 27.00 5.52 -4.65
N ALA A 187 26.94 4.65 -5.66
CA ALA A 187 28.00 3.69 -5.91
C ALA A 187 29.28 4.49 -6.08
N GLU A 188 30.18 4.42 -5.10
CA GLU A 188 31.57 4.81 -5.24
C GLU A 188 32.29 3.82 -6.15
#